data_f1719376f8655bd40f0b7613e4d74ed5
#
_entry.id   f1719376f8655bd40f0b7613e4d74ed5
#
_cell.length_a   1.000
_cell.length_b   1.000
_cell.length_c   1.000
_cell.angle_alpha   90.00
_cell.angle_beta   90.00
_cell.angle_gamma   90.00
#
_symmetry.space_group_name_H-M   'P 1'
#
loop_
_entity.id
_entity.type
_entity.pdbx_description
1 polymer ?
#
loop_
_entity_poly.entity_id
_entity_poly.type
_entity_poly.pdbx_seq_one_letter_code
_entity_poly.pdbx_strand_id
1 'polypeptide(L)'
;MKVISVVEYHVRIGCAEEFIAAFDAPGGISPGVNFQRLIQVTDTRFIGISEMDDIEIAVSKEGPSIDWLDRHEHLVEKYENGSRTDSCSGIVVHSYDKDSLS
;
A
#
# COMPACT_ATOMS: atom_id res chain seq x y z
N MET A 1 -7.49 -18.23 -0.37
CA MET A 1 -8.28 -17.18 -1.04
C MET A 1 -7.44 -15.93 -1.16
N LYS A 2 -7.49 -15.30 -2.31
CA LYS A 2 -6.73 -14.07 -2.53
C LYS A 2 -7.29 -12.91 -1.73
N VAL A 3 -6.39 -12.06 -1.24
CA VAL A 3 -6.71 -10.90 -0.41
C VAL A 3 -6.17 -9.65 -1.10
N ILE A 4 -7.00 -8.62 -1.16
CA ILE A 4 -6.57 -7.30 -1.60
C ILE A 4 -6.48 -6.39 -0.38
N SER A 5 -5.34 -5.71 -0.24
CA SER A 5 -5.14 -4.65 0.74
C SER A 5 -5.13 -3.31 0.04
N VAL A 6 -5.84 -2.35 0.62
CA VAL A 6 -5.91 -0.98 0.13
C VAL A 6 -5.45 -0.07 1.25
N VAL A 7 -4.44 0.76 0.96
CA VAL A 7 -3.87 1.67 1.96
C VAL A 7 -3.90 3.08 1.40
N GLU A 8 -4.60 3.98 2.08
CA GLU A 8 -4.63 5.38 1.71
C GLU A 8 -3.56 6.15 2.48
N TYR A 9 -2.87 7.05 1.78
CA TYR A 9 -1.86 7.94 2.35
C TYR A 9 -2.23 9.38 2.07
N HIS A 10 -2.02 10.22 3.08
CA HIS A 10 -2.14 11.66 2.94
C HIS A 10 -0.74 12.25 2.92
N VAL A 11 -0.25 12.54 1.72
CA VAL A 11 1.13 12.99 1.50
C VAL A 11 1.22 14.50 1.68
N ARG A 12 2.29 14.98 2.31
CA ARG A 12 2.51 16.41 2.50
C ARG A 12 2.66 17.13 1.17
N ILE A 13 2.16 18.34 1.11
CA ILE A 13 2.28 19.19 -0.09
C ILE A 13 3.75 19.31 -0.47
N GLY A 14 4.07 19.08 -1.74
CA GLY A 14 5.43 19.15 -2.25
C GLY A 14 6.26 17.89 -2.09
N CYS A 15 5.72 16.86 -1.45
CA CYS A 15 6.45 15.61 -1.18
C CYS A 15 6.05 14.44 -2.09
N ALA A 16 5.22 14.69 -3.10
CA ALA A 16 4.69 13.61 -3.94
C ALA A 16 5.78 12.81 -4.64
N GLU A 17 6.74 13.46 -5.29
CA GLU A 17 7.82 12.77 -6.01
C GLU A 17 8.69 11.94 -5.07
N GLU A 18 9.05 12.51 -3.92
CA GLU A 18 9.84 11.80 -2.91
C GLU A 18 9.07 10.61 -2.35
N PHE A 19 7.77 10.77 -2.14
CA PHE A 19 6.91 9.70 -1.66
C PHE A 19 6.85 8.54 -2.67
N ILE A 20 6.66 8.84 -3.95
CA ILE A 20 6.65 7.82 -5.00
C ILE A 20 7.99 7.08 -5.02
N ALA A 21 9.10 7.80 -4.98
CA ALA A 21 10.44 7.23 -4.99
C ALA A 21 10.71 6.35 -3.77
N ALA A 22 10.08 6.63 -2.64
CA ALA A 22 10.26 5.85 -1.41
C ALA A 22 9.82 4.39 -1.56
N PHE A 23 8.94 4.08 -2.50
CA PHE A 23 8.51 2.70 -2.75
C PHE A 23 9.59 1.85 -3.40
N ASP A 24 10.65 2.45 -3.92
CA ASP A 24 11.82 1.73 -4.42
C ASP A 24 12.84 1.44 -3.31
N ALA A 25 12.65 2.02 -2.12
CA ALA A 25 13.51 1.76 -0.97
C ALA A 25 13.18 0.40 -0.33
N PRO A 26 14.11 -0.18 0.45
CA PRO A 26 13.84 -1.43 1.16
C PRO A 26 12.57 -1.35 2.01
N GLY A 27 11.69 -2.32 1.87
CA GLY A 27 10.40 -2.36 2.57
C GLY A 27 9.27 -1.65 1.84
N GLY A 28 9.55 -0.94 0.74
CA GLY A 28 8.52 -0.27 -0.05
C GLY A 28 7.63 -1.24 -0.81
N ILE A 29 8.13 -2.43 -1.11
CA ILE A 29 7.32 -3.51 -1.69
C ILE A 29 7.14 -4.56 -0.63
N SER A 30 5.90 -4.86 -0.27
CA SER A 30 5.59 -5.84 0.77
C SER A 30 5.96 -7.24 0.30
N PRO A 31 6.68 -8.02 1.13
CA PRO A 31 7.01 -9.41 0.78
C PRO A 31 5.75 -10.25 0.60
N GLY A 32 5.79 -11.17 -0.35
CA GLY A 32 4.70 -12.13 -0.56
C GLY A 32 3.52 -11.59 -1.36
N VAL A 33 3.61 -10.39 -1.91
CA VAL A 33 2.55 -9.85 -2.76
C VAL A 33 2.66 -10.41 -4.18
N ASN A 34 1.52 -10.64 -4.81
CA ASN A 34 1.46 -11.03 -6.22
C ASN A 34 1.66 -9.81 -7.12
N PHE A 35 1.14 -8.68 -6.69
CA PHE A 35 1.39 -7.38 -7.32
C PHE A 35 1.19 -6.27 -6.31
N GLN A 36 1.71 -5.11 -6.64
CA GLN A 36 1.52 -3.89 -5.86
C GLN A 36 1.42 -2.72 -6.83
N ARG A 37 0.49 -1.81 -6.56
CA ARG A 37 0.29 -0.60 -7.37
C ARG A 37 0.16 0.60 -6.44
N LEU A 38 0.75 1.72 -6.84
CA LEU A 38 0.54 2.99 -6.17
C LEU A 38 -0.23 3.89 -7.12
N ILE A 39 -1.37 4.42 -6.67
CA ILE A 39 -2.23 5.29 -7.44
C ILE A 39 -2.13 6.69 -6.88
N GLN A 40 -1.89 7.67 -7.73
CA GLN A 40 -1.94 9.08 -7.35
C GLN A 40 -3.31 9.64 -7.73
N VAL A 41 -4.10 10.01 -6.73
CA VAL A 41 -5.44 10.57 -6.93
C VAL A 41 -5.38 12.09 -7.05
N THR A 42 -4.59 12.72 -6.17
CA THR A 42 -4.30 14.16 -6.20
C THR A 42 -2.83 14.36 -5.81
N ASP A 43 -2.37 15.59 -5.73
CA ASP A 43 -1.01 15.89 -5.29
C ASP A 43 -0.71 15.37 -3.89
N THR A 44 -1.73 15.18 -3.06
CA THR A 44 -1.57 14.78 -1.66
C THR A 44 -2.24 13.46 -1.31
N ARG A 45 -3.11 12.94 -2.16
CA ARG A 45 -3.84 11.70 -1.88
C ARG A 45 -3.31 10.56 -2.74
N PHE A 46 -2.83 9.51 -2.09
CA PHE A 46 -2.29 8.33 -2.73
C PHE A 46 -2.95 7.08 -2.17
N ILE A 47 -3.11 6.07 -3.02
CA ILE A 47 -3.69 4.79 -2.63
C ILE A 47 -2.76 3.68 -3.10
N GLY A 48 -2.31 2.85 -2.16
CA GLY A 48 -1.56 1.63 -2.46
C GLY A 48 -2.50 0.44 -2.51
N ILE A 49 -2.35 -0.40 -3.53
CA ILE A 49 -3.13 -1.63 -3.69
C ILE A 49 -2.17 -2.78 -3.86
N SER A 50 -2.42 -3.86 -3.10
CA SER A 50 -1.61 -5.07 -3.22
C SER A 50 -2.49 -6.31 -3.10
N GLU A 51 -2.05 -7.39 -3.74
CA GLU A 51 -2.73 -8.69 -3.67
C GLU A 51 -1.80 -9.72 -3.06
N MET A 52 -2.35 -10.56 -2.20
CA MET A 52 -1.65 -11.68 -1.57
C MET A 52 -2.50 -12.95 -1.72
N ASP A 53 -1.85 -14.12 -1.59
CA ASP A 53 -2.55 -15.40 -1.74
C ASP A 53 -3.50 -15.69 -0.58
N ASP A 54 -3.19 -15.20 0.62
CA ASP A 54 -4.08 -15.36 1.78
C ASP A 54 -3.77 -14.30 2.85
N ILE A 55 -4.66 -14.22 3.84
CA ILE A 55 -4.56 -13.23 4.91
C ILE A 55 -3.37 -13.47 5.85
N GLU A 56 -2.93 -14.72 5.98
CA GLU A 56 -1.79 -15.04 6.85
C GLU A 56 -0.50 -14.41 6.34
N ILE A 57 -0.34 -14.34 5.02
CA ILE A 57 0.80 -13.66 4.40
C ILE A 57 0.79 -12.17 4.78
N ALA A 58 -0.38 -11.53 4.70
CA ALA A 58 -0.51 -10.12 5.04
C ALA A 58 -0.09 -9.85 6.49
N VAL A 59 -0.60 -10.66 7.42
CA VAL A 59 -0.33 -10.50 8.85
C VAL A 59 1.15 -10.77 9.17
N SER A 60 1.73 -11.81 8.59
CA SER A 60 3.11 -12.20 8.89
C SER A 60 4.16 -11.23 8.37
N LYS A 61 3.80 -10.32 7.46
CA LYS A 61 4.72 -9.39 6.80
C LYS A 61 4.54 -7.93 7.20
N GLU A 62 3.84 -7.66 8.31
CA GLU A 62 3.61 -6.30 8.79
C GLU A 62 4.89 -5.57 9.21
N GLY A 63 5.85 -6.28 9.83
CA GLY A 63 7.06 -5.66 10.37
C GLY A 63 7.84 -4.81 9.38
N PRO A 64 8.23 -5.34 8.20
CA PRO A 64 8.96 -4.56 7.18
C PRO A 64 8.19 -3.33 6.70
N SER A 65 6.87 -3.42 6.60
CA SER A 65 6.03 -2.29 6.18
C SER A 65 5.98 -1.19 7.23
N ILE A 66 5.95 -1.56 8.50
CA ILE A 66 5.99 -0.60 9.61
C ILE A 66 7.33 0.11 9.64
N ASP A 67 8.43 -0.63 9.49
CA ASP A 67 9.78 -0.05 9.45
C ASP A 67 9.94 0.94 8.29
N TRP A 68 9.43 0.59 7.10
CA TRP A 68 9.44 1.47 5.95
C TRP A 68 8.65 2.75 6.25
N LEU A 69 7.47 2.62 6.84
CA LEU A 69 6.62 3.74 7.18
C LEU A 69 7.28 4.66 8.21
N ASP A 70 7.97 4.09 9.20
CA ASP A 70 8.72 4.86 10.18
C ASP A 70 9.83 5.70 9.54
N ARG A 71 10.54 5.12 8.57
CA ARG A 71 11.62 5.83 7.86
C ARG A 71 11.11 6.94 6.95
N HIS A 72 9.85 6.88 6.52
CA HIS A 72 9.26 7.83 5.59
C HIS A 72 8.12 8.64 6.19
N GLU A 73 7.98 8.61 7.52
CA GLU A 73 6.92 9.32 8.24
C GLU A 73 6.89 10.81 7.94
N HIS A 74 8.04 11.40 7.67
CA HIS A 74 8.16 12.83 7.38
C HIS A 74 7.48 13.25 6.06
N LEU A 75 7.13 12.29 5.21
CA LEU A 75 6.47 12.54 3.92
C LEU A 75 4.95 12.55 4.01
N VAL A 76 4.38 12.06 5.12
CA VAL A 76 2.94 11.89 5.26
C VAL A 76 2.39 12.70 6.42
N GLU A 77 1.11 13.09 6.31
CA GLU A 77 0.37 13.71 7.39
C GLU A 77 -0.47 12.66 8.09
N LYS A 78 -0.59 12.78 9.40
CA LYS A 78 -1.41 11.86 10.18
C LYS A 78 -2.88 12.19 10.02
N TYR A 79 -3.72 11.17 10.03
CA TYR A 79 -5.17 11.31 10.09
C TYR A 79 -5.58 11.77 11.50
N GLU A 80 -6.84 12.17 11.66
CA GLU A 80 -7.36 12.68 12.92
C GLU A 80 -7.15 11.72 14.10
N ASN A 81 -7.19 10.40 13.82
CA ASN A 81 -6.96 9.38 14.85
C ASN A 81 -5.48 9.14 15.16
N GLY A 82 -4.57 9.92 14.57
CA GLY A 82 -3.14 9.77 14.77
C GLY A 82 -2.47 8.72 13.90
N SER A 83 -3.22 8.00 13.08
CA SER A 83 -2.67 7.00 12.16
C SER A 83 -2.00 7.66 10.96
N ARG A 84 -0.94 7.04 10.47
CA ARG A 84 -0.21 7.51 9.28
C ARG A 84 -0.87 7.03 7.98
N THR A 85 -1.76 6.07 8.05
CA THR A 85 -2.46 5.49 6.91
C THR A 85 -3.90 5.19 7.29
N ASP A 86 -4.73 5.04 6.25
CA ASP A 86 -6.08 4.51 6.39
C ASP A 86 -6.17 3.28 5.50
N SER A 87 -6.26 2.11 6.10
CA SER A 87 -6.16 0.85 5.38
C SER A 87 -7.34 -0.08 5.63
N CYS A 88 -7.62 -0.90 4.64
CA CYS A 88 -8.56 -2.01 4.77
C CYS A 88 -8.10 -3.17 3.90
N SER A 89 -8.56 -4.36 4.23
CA SER A 89 -8.27 -5.57 3.46
C SER A 89 -9.53 -6.40 3.34
N GLY A 90 -9.64 -7.11 2.25
CA GLY A 90 -10.79 -7.97 2.01
C GLY A 90 -10.44 -9.12 1.10
N ILE A 91 -11.32 -10.11 1.08
CA ILE A 91 -11.17 -11.30 0.24
C ILE A 91 -11.71 -10.99 -1.15
N VAL A 92 -10.98 -11.40 -2.18
CA VAL A 92 -11.42 -11.26 -3.56
C VAL A 92 -12.56 -12.23 -3.82
N VAL A 93 -13.74 -11.72 -4.12
CA VAL A 93 -14.95 -12.52 -4.38
C VAL A 93 -15.35 -12.56 -5.84
N HIS A 94 -14.72 -11.74 -6.68
CA HIS A 94 -14.93 -11.72 -8.12
C HIS A 94 -13.68 -11.15 -8.79
N SER A 95 -13.24 -11.75 -9.89
CA SER A 95 -12.15 -11.21 -10.69
C SER A 95 -12.38 -11.43 -12.18
N TYR A 96 -11.85 -10.52 -12.96
CA TYR A 96 -11.79 -10.60 -14.41
C TYR A 96 -10.40 -10.17 -14.83
N ASP A 97 -9.72 -11.02 -15.57
CA ASP A 97 -8.38 -10.73 -16.08
C ASP A 97 -8.40 -10.97 -17.58
N LYS A 98 -8.21 -9.90 -18.34
CA LYS A 98 -8.31 -9.94 -19.81
C LYS A 98 -7.45 -11.04 -20.44
N ASP A 99 -6.22 -11.19 -19.94
CA ASP A 99 -5.26 -12.14 -20.52
C ASP A 99 -5.52 -13.58 -20.11
N SER A 100 -6.27 -13.81 -19.04
CA SER A 100 -6.58 -15.15 -18.55
C SER A 100 -7.75 -15.81 -19.27
N LEU A 101 -8.45 -15.09 -20.15
CA LEU A 101 -9.60 -15.60 -20.90
C LEU A 101 -9.24 -16.16 -22.26
N SER A 102 -7.99 -16.13 -22.63
CA SER A 102 -7.54 -16.62 -23.94
C SER A 102 -7.54 -18.14 -24.04
#